data_87298b69ef2ffa55435af6380ceed905
#
_entry.id   87298b69ef2ffa55435af6380ceed905
#
_cell.length_a   1.000
_cell.length_b   1.000
_cell.length_c   1.000
_cell.angle_alpha   90.00
_cell.angle_beta   90.00
_cell.angle_gamma   90.00
#
_symmetry.space_group_name_H-M   'P 1'
#
loop_
_entity.id
_entity.type
_entity.pdbx_description
1 polymer ?
#
loop_
_entity_poly.entity_id
_entity_poly.type
_entity_poly.pdbx_seq_one_letter_code
_entity_poly.pdbx_strand_id
1 'polypeptide(L)'
;MAQQKLPLKDILAAVDMGAKSVWDEFTDEERKQISFWLMNRYASSIKGNREKQELAVFKTNEYYNKNWNVLGTRHPKLQWQLLCQAGNTGRIEFHPWIGLKQKGSDDKATKFLQQVYPDMKQDEVELLARLSTKKELKELAEEYNIDVKL
;
A
#
# COMPACT_ATOMS: atom_id res chain seq x y z
N MET A 1 14.18 22.66 22.48
CA MET A 1 15.06 22.05 21.45
C MET A 1 14.18 21.32 20.45
N ALA A 2 14.35 21.57 19.14
CA ALA A 2 13.57 20.88 18.13
C ALA A 2 13.96 19.39 18.16
N GLN A 3 12.99 18.51 18.34
CA GLN A 3 13.21 17.06 18.24
C GLN A 3 13.74 16.74 16.85
N GLN A 4 14.95 16.22 16.78
CA GLN A 4 15.52 15.76 15.53
C GLN A 4 14.73 14.53 15.06
N LYS A 5 14.00 14.68 13.96
CA LYS A 5 13.19 13.62 13.41
C LYS A 5 14.10 12.60 12.72
N LEU A 6 13.96 11.34 13.07
CA LEU A 6 14.65 10.24 12.39
C LEU A 6 14.29 10.25 10.88
N PRO A 7 15.29 10.37 9.98
CA PRO A 7 15.02 10.34 8.56
C PRO A 7 14.48 8.97 8.13
N LEU A 8 13.35 8.93 7.44
CA LEU A 8 12.76 7.71 6.91
C LEU A 8 13.74 6.87 6.10
N LYS A 9 14.61 7.54 5.34
CA LYS A 9 15.62 6.90 4.50
C LYS A 9 16.61 6.09 5.33
N ASP A 10 17.01 6.58 6.48
CA ASP A 10 18.00 5.90 7.34
C ASP A 10 17.37 4.68 8.02
N ILE A 11 16.11 4.80 8.43
CA ILE A 11 15.35 3.66 8.98
C ILE A 11 15.22 2.56 7.93
N LEU A 12 14.88 2.91 6.69
CA LEU A 12 14.74 1.93 5.60
C LEU A 12 16.09 1.31 5.23
N ALA A 13 17.16 2.10 5.21
CA ALA A 13 18.52 1.57 4.99
C ALA A 13 18.92 0.54 6.07
N ALA A 14 18.58 0.79 7.34
CA ALA A 14 18.82 -0.18 8.40
C ALA A 14 18.01 -1.47 8.21
N VAL A 15 16.79 -1.37 7.74
CA VAL A 15 15.93 -2.53 7.40
C VAL A 15 16.53 -3.32 6.24
N ASP A 16 16.94 -2.67 5.18
CA ASP A 16 17.53 -3.27 3.98
C ASP A 16 18.85 -4.00 4.26
N MET A 17 19.63 -3.46 5.19
CA MET A 17 20.88 -4.09 5.65
C MET A 17 20.65 -5.16 6.72
N GLY A 18 19.41 -5.38 7.15
CA GLY A 18 19.07 -6.34 8.19
C GLY A 18 19.65 -5.98 9.57
N ALA A 19 19.81 -4.68 9.87
CA ALA A 19 20.48 -4.16 11.06
C ALA A 19 19.61 -4.30 12.31
N LYS A 20 19.41 -5.53 12.80
CA LYS A 20 18.56 -5.86 13.95
C LYS A 20 18.98 -5.20 15.25
N SER A 21 20.30 -5.02 15.45
CA SER A 21 20.90 -4.44 16.66
C SER A 21 20.67 -2.93 16.78
N VAL A 22 20.42 -2.23 15.68
CA VAL A 22 20.18 -0.78 15.66
C VAL A 22 19.01 -0.37 16.57
N TRP A 23 18.07 -1.29 16.83
CA TRP A 23 17.00 -1.06 17.80
C TRP A 23 17.50 -0.66 19.19
N ASP A 24 18.59 -1.24 19.62
CA ASP A 24 19.17 -0.99 20.94
C ASP A 24 19.91 0.37 21.02
N GLU A 25 20.30 0.90 19.85
CA GLU A 25 20.96 2.20 19.72
C GLU A 25 19.96 3.37 19.69
N PHE A 26 18.69 3.11 19.31
CA PHE A 26 17.64 4.13 19.30
C PHE A 26 17.28 4.57 20.72
N THR A 27 17.13 5.87 20.89
CA THR A 27 16.51 6.45 22.10
C THR A 27 15.01 6.10 22.17
N ASP A 28 14.41 6.26 23.33
CA ASP A 28 12.97 6.00 23.50
C ASP A 28 12.10 6.94 22.67
N GLU A 29 12.56 8.18 22.46
CA GLU A 29 11.90 9.15 21.58
C GLU A 29 11.97 8.75 20.12
N GLU A 30 13.10 8.22 19.66
CA GLU A 30 13.28 7.73 18.31
C GLU A 30 12.44 6.46 18.04
N ARG A 31 12.41 5.53 18.99
CA ARG A 31 11.57 4.33 18.90
C ARG A 31 10.09 4.67 18.72
N LYS A 32 9.60 5.72 19.42
CA LYS A 32 8.21 6.21 19.28
C LYS A 32 7.91 6.81 17.91
N GLN A 33 8.92 7.27 17.17
CA GLN A 33 8.76 7.83 15.83
C GLN A 33 8.65 6.75 14.76
N ILE A 34 9.06 5.51 15.04
CA ILE A 34 9.04 4.40 14.09
C ILE A 34 7.61 3.89 13.94
N SER A 35 6.96 4.24 12.83
CA SER A 35 5.67 3.68 12.47
C SER A 35 5.86 2.32 11.79
N PHE A 36 5.66 1.25 12.52
CA PHE A 36 5.78 -0.11 12.00
C PHE A 36 4.84 -0.40 10.82
N TRP A 37 3.64 0.18 10.84
CA TRP A 37 2.71 0.07 9.72
C TRP A 37 3.27 0.72 8.45
N LEU A 38 3.84 1.91 8.58
CA LEU A 38 4.46 2.64 7.48
C LEU A 38 5.68 1.88 6.94
N MET A 39 6.53 1.38 7.84
CA MET A 39 7.71 0.60 7.48
C MET A 39 7.34 -0.68 6.73
N ASN A 40 6.28 -1.37 7.15
CA ASN A 40 5.76 -2.53 6.45
C ASN A 40 5.41 -2.23 4.98
N ARG A 41 4.73 -1.12 4.75
CA ARG A 41 4.37 -0.70 3.39
C ARG A 41 5.59 -0.42 2.52
N TYR A 42 6.60 0.23 3.08
CA TYR A 42 7.83 0.49 2.34
C TYR A 42 8.64 -0.78 2.12
N ALA A 43 8.79 -1.63 3.12
CA ALA A 43 9.52 -2.90 3.00
C ALA A 43 8.91 -3.83 1.95
N SER A 44 7.59 -3.80 1.75
CA SER A 44 6.90 -4.58 0.73
C SER A 44 7.00 -3.98 -0.68
N SER A 45 7.47 -2.74 -0.84
CA SER A 45 7.57 -2.07 -2.14
C SER A 45 9.04 -1.75 -2.46
N ILE A 46 9.61 -2.51 -3.37
CA ILE A 46 11.00 -2.33 -3.82
C ILE A 46 11.00 -2.06 -5.32
N LYS A 47 11.84 -1.13 -5.76
CA LYS A 47 12.07 -0.92 -7.20
C LYS A 47 12.93 -2.05 -7.76
N GLY A 48 12.44 -2.71 -8.80
CA GLY A 48 13.17 -3.82 -9.42
C GLY A 48 12.34 -4.58 -10.44
N ASN A 49 12.84 -5.73 -10.86
CA ASN A 49 12.10 -6.66 -11.69
C ASN A 49 10.95 -7.30 -10.89
N ARG A 50 10.07 -8.01 -11.58
CA ARG A 50 8.87 -8.61 -11.00
C ARG A 50 9.22 -9.62 -9.88
N GLU A 51 10.19 -10.47 -10.12
CA GLU A 51 10.65 -11.48 -9.14
C GLU A 51 11.07 -10.85 -7.81
N LYS A 52 11.84 -9.76 -7.88
CA LYS A 52 12.31 -9.03 -6.70
C LYS A 52 11.14 -8.40 -5.94
N GLN A 53 10.17 -7.83 -6.66
CA GLN A 53 8.98 -7.24 -6.06
C GLN A 53 8.10 -8.30 -5.40
N GLU A 54 7.87 -9.43 -6.06
CA GLU A 54 7.11 -10.57 -5.53
C GLU A 54 7.78 -11.14 -4.27
N LEU A 55 9.11 -11.28 -4.29
CA LEU A 55 9.87 -11.74 -3.13
C LEU A 55 9.76 -10.78 -1.94
N ALA A 56 9.79 -9.47 -2.16
CA ALA A 56 9.62 -8.48 -1.09
C ALA A 56 8.25 -8.58 -0.44
N VAL A 57 7.19 -8.70 -1.24
CA VAL A 57 5.83 -8.90 -0.75
C VAL A 57 5.70 -10.23 0.00
N PHE A 58 6.24 -11.31 -0.56
CA PHE A 58 6.22 -12.63 0.08
C PHE A 58 6.91 -12.61 1.44
N LYS A 59 8.14 -12.11 1.52
CA LYS A 59 8.90 -12.02 2.77
C LYS A 59 8.18 -11.17 3.83
N THR A 60 7.61 -10.04 3.41
CA THR A 60 6.86 -9.16 4.30
C THR A 60 5.61 -9.86 4.85
N ASN A 61 4.89 -10.62 4.03
CA ASN A 61 3.74 -11.39 4.46
C ASN A 61 4.13 -12.53 5.41
N GLU A 62 5.16 -13.30 5.07
CA GLU A 62 5.58 -14.46 5.86
C GLU A 62 6.17 -14.10 7.22
N TYR A 63 7.08 -13.13 7.25
CA TYR A 63 7.80 -12.82 8.49
C TYR A 63 7.13 -11.74 9.33
N TYR A 64 6.45 -10.78 8.71
CA TYR A 64 5.96 -9.61 9.39
C TYR A 64 4.45 -9.59 9.58
N ASN A 65 3.66 -9.71 8.51
CA ASN A 65 2.22 -9.58 8.57
C ASN A 65 1.53 -10.67 9.41
N LYS A 66 1.99 -11.91 9.34
CA LYS A 66 1.45 -13.01 10.13
C LYS A 66 1.54 -12.76 11.63
N ASN A 67 2.54 -12.03 12.07
CA ASN A 67 2.84 -11.80 13.48
C ASN A 67 2.34 -10.44 13.98
N TRP A 68 1.82 -9.60 13.10
CA TRP A 68 1.43 -8.24 13.41
C TRP A 68 0.47 -8.14 14.60
N ASN A 69 -0.63 -8.90 14.57
CA ASN A 69 -1.67 -8.86 15.58
C ASN A 69 -1.20 -9.42 16.95
N VAL A 70 -0.25 -10.35 16.93
CA VAL A 70 0.28 -10.98 18.14
C VAL A 70 1.32 -10.08 18.81
N LEU A 71 2.21 -9.51 18.02
CA LEU A 71 3.30 -8.68 18.52
C LEU A 71 2.84 -7.28 18.87
N GLY A 72 2.07 -6.64 17.98
CA GLY A 72 1.50 -5.32 18.16
C GLY A 72 2.45 -4.34 18.84
N THR A 73 1.96 -3.68 19.89
CA THR A 73 2.76 -2.78 20.72
C THR A 73 3.50 -3.46 21.88
N ARG A 74 3.27 -4.76 22.09
CA ARG A 74 3.81 -5.48 23.26
C ARG A 74 5.29 -5.83 23.12
N HIS A 75 5.74 -6.11 21.88
CA HIS A 75 7.09 -6.57 21.60
C HIS A 75 7.73 -5.78 20.45
N PRO A 76 7.93 -4.47 20.59
CA PRO A 76 8.40 -3.60 19.50
C PRO A 76 9.80 -3.98 19.00
N LYS A 77 10.70 -4.44 19.87
CA LYS A 77 12.02 -4.93 19.48
C LYS A 77 11.94 -6.16 18.58
N LEU A 78 11.10 -7.12 18.94
CA LEU A 78 10.90 -8.31 18.11
C LEU A 78 10.25 -7.93 16.77
N GLN A 79 9.32 -7.00 16.80
CA GLN A 79 8.68 -6.49 15.58
C GLN A 79 9.70 -5.82 14.65
N TRP A 80 10.65 -5.05 15.18
CA TRP A 80 11.77 -4.49 14.42
C TRP A 80 12.66 -5.59 13.82
N GLN A 81 13.01 -6.61 14.61
CA GLN A 81 13.83 -7.72 14.14
C GLN A 81 13.18 -8.50 12.99
N LEU A 82 11.87 -8.71 13.07
CA LEU A 82 11.10 -9.36 12.00
C LEU A 82 11.01 -8.47 10.75
N LEU A 83 10.85 -7.16 10.93
CA LEU A 83 10.88 -6.20 9.83
C LEU A 83 12.24 -6.23 9.11
N CYS A 84 13.35 -6.20 9.85
CA CYS A 84 14.70 -6.34 9.31
C CYS A 84 14.88 -7.68 8.60
N GLN A 85 14.28 -8.76 9.10
CA GLN A 85 14.34 -10.06 8.43
C GLN A 85 13.57 -10.07 7.11
N ALA A 86 12.40 -9.42 7.09
CA ALA A 86 11.57 -9.31 5.89
C ALA A 86 12.23 -8.41 4.83
N GLY A 87 12.73 -7.25 5.24
CA GLY A 87 13.29 -6.24 4.34
C GLY A 87 14.72 -6.51 3.88
N ASN A 88 15.47 -7.38 4.59
CA ASN A 88 16.87 -7.60 4.29
C ASN A 88 17.12 -8.06 2.84
N THR A 89 17.82 -7.21 2.08
CA THR A 89 18.29 -7.47 0.72
C THR A 89 19.83 -7.45 0.63
N GLY A 90 20.52 -7.09 1.72
CA GLY A 90 21.99 -6.93 1.79
C GLY A 90 22.50 -5.65 1.13
N ARG A 91 21.62 -4.76 0.67
CA ARG A 91 21.98 -3.47 0.07
C ARG A 91 20.83 -2.48 0.21
N ILE A 92 21.17 -1.19 0.23
CA ILE A 92 20.16 -0.12 0.30
C ILE A 92 19.34 -0.09 -0.99
N GLU A 93 18.03 -0.15 -0.86
CA GLU A 93 17.09 -0.20 -1.96
C GLU A 93 16.26 1.08 -2.07
N PHE A 94 15.61 1.27 -3.21
CA PHE A 94 14.63 2.33 -3.39
C PHE A 94 13.22 1.77 -3.16
N HIS A 95 12.52 2.36 -2.19
CA HIS A 95 11.17 1.99 -1.79
C HIS A 95 10.17 3.04 -2.28
N PRO A 96 9.51 2.84 -3.43
CA PRO A 96 8.51 3.78 -3.91
C PRO A 96 7.27 3.74 -3.01
N TRP A 97 6.69 4.91 -2.76
CA TRP A 97 5.36 4.96 -2.16
C TRP A 97 4.32 4.52 -3.19
N ILE A 98 3.66 3.41 -2.93
CA ILE A 98 2.53 2.96 -3.75
C ILE A 98 1.27 3.45 -3.07
N GLY A 99 0.72 4.57 -3.58
CA GLY A 99 -0.59 5.07 -3.15
C GLY A 99 -1.68 4.05 -3.44
N LEU A 100 -2.70 4.01 -2.60
CA LEU A 100 -3.95 3.34 -2.98
C LEU A 100 -4.44 4.06 -4.24
N LYS A 101 -4.56 3.33 -5.35
CA LYS A 101 -5.38 3.83 -6.45
C LYS A 101 -6.76 4.05 -5.83
N GLN A 102 -7.20 5.29 -5.74
CA GLN A 102 -8.61 5.54 -5.50
C GLN A 102 -9.32 4.75 -6.60
N LYS A 103 -10.07 3.74 -6.21
CA LYS A 103 -11.03 3.12 -7.11
C LYS A 103 -11.81 4.30 -7.66
N GLY A 104 -11.77 4.45 -8.99
CA GLY A 104 -12.33 5.63 -9.62
C GLY A 104 -13.82 5.72 -9.42
N SER A 105 -14.23 6.28 -8.28
CA SER A 105 -15.58 6.77 -8.08
C SER A 105 -15.88 8.00 -8.96
N ASP A 106 -14.86 8.47 -9.68
CA ASP A 106 -14.93 9.60 -10.63
C ASP A 106 -14.94 9.17 -12.09
N ASP A 107 -14.96 7.89 -12.39
CA ASP A 107 -15.15 7.45 -13.76
C ASP A 107 -16.56 7.86 -14.21
N LYS A 108 -16.62 8.66 -15.27
CA LYS A 108 -17.87 9.15 -15.85
C LYS A 108 -18.81 8.00 -16.19
N ALA A 109 -18.26 6.88 -16.65
CA ALA A 109 -19.01 5.67 -16.94
C ALA A 109 -19.70 5.10 -15.69
N THR A 110 -19.00 5.04 -14.56
CA THR A 110 -19.56 4.56 -13.30
C THR A 110 -20.68 5.47 -12.79
N LYS A 111 -20.49 6.79 -12.84
CA LYS A 111 -21.51 7.77 -12.45
C LYS A 111 -22.76 7.67 -13.35
N PHE A 112 -22.55 7.53 -14.65
CA PHE A 112 -23.63 7.36 -15.60
C PHE A 112 -24.41 6.07 -15.32
N LEU A 113 -23.73 4.95 -15.17
CA LEU A 113 -24.38 3.66 -14.89
C LEU A 113 -25.12 3.65 -13.56
N GLN A 114 -24.60 4.36 -12.54
CA GLN A 114 -25.28 4.52 -11.26
C GLN A 114 -26.55 5.35 -11.36
N GLN A 115 -26.62 6.29 -12.32
CA GLN A 115 -27.85 7.03 -12.64
C GLN A 115 -28.89 6.14 -13.33
N VAL A 116 -28.44 5.28 -14.24
CA VAL A 116 -29.32 4.35 -14.98
C VAL A 116 -29.82 3.22 -14.08
N TYR A 117 -28.96 2.72 -13.19
CA TYR A 117 -29.24 1.60 -12.29
C TYR A 117 -29.04 1.99 -10.83
N PRO A 118 -29.95 2.77 -10.23
CA PRO A 118 -29.77 3.31 -8.88
C PRO A 118 -29.74 2.23 -7.79
N ASP A 119 -30.39 1.10 -8.01
CA ASP A 119 -30.48 -0.01 -7.05
C ASP A 119 -29.34 -1.03 -7.18
N MET A 120 -28.45 -0.86 -8.18
CA MET A 120 -27.32 -1.75 -8.40
C MET A 120 -26.21 -1.46 -7.37
N LYS A 121 -25.57 -2.52 -6.86
CA LYS A 121 -24.45 -2.37 -5.92
C LYS A 121 -23.26 -1.71 -6.58
N GLN A 122 -22.50 -0.95 -5.82
CA GLN A 122 -21.36 -0.18 -6.30
C GLN A 122 -20.31 -1.04 -7.03
N ASP A 123 -20.02 -2.24 -6.52
CA ASP A 123 -19.08 -3.19 -7.12
C ASP A 123 -19.58 -3.75 -8.47
N GLU A 124 -20.88 -3.95 -8.60
CA GLU A 124 -21.53 -4.38 -9.84
C GLU A 124 -21.50 -3.27 -10.89
N VAL A 125 -21.77 -2.02 -10.49
CA VAL A 125 -21.68 -0.84 -11.36
C VAL A 125 -20.25 -0.64 -11.86
N GLU A 126 -19.25 -0.76 -10.98
CA GLU A 126 -17.84 -0.68 -11.35
C GLU A 126 -17.44 -1.80 -12.32
N LEU A 127 -17.95 -3.00 -12.12
CA LEU A 127 -17.70 -4.12 -13.02
C LEU A 127 -18.34 -3.87 -14.38
N LEU A 128 -19.61 -3.42 -14.42
CA LEU A 128 -20.30 -3.10 -15.65
C LEU A 128 -19.60 -1.97 -16.42
N ALA A 129 -19.12 -0.93 -15.73
CA ALA A 129 -18.35 0.16 -16.34
C ALA A 129 -17.04 -0.33 -16.99
N ARG A 130 -16.42 -1.35 -16.44
CA ARG A 130 -15.19 -1.96 -17.03
C ARG A 130 -15.46 -2.86 -18.20
N LEU A 131 -16.59 -3.55 -18.23
CA LEU A 131 -16.97 -4.48 -19.29
C LEU A 131 -17.59 -3.78 -20.46
N SER A 132 -18.27 -2.65 -20.25
CA SER A 132 -18.96 -1.90 -21.30
C SER A 132 -17.99 -1.12 -22.18
N THR A 133 -18.19 -1.17 -23.46
CA THR A 133 -17.48 -0.33 -24.44
C THR A 133 -18.07 1.08 -24.45
N LYS A 134 -17.31 2.06 -24.92
CA LYS A 134 -17.81 3.44 -25.10
C LYS A 134 -19.02 3.52 -26.04
N LYS A 135 -19.13 2.60 -26.99
CA LYS A 135 -20.25 2.54 -27.92
C LYS A 135 -21.53 2.11 -27.20
N GLU A 136 -21.45 1.01 -26.44
CA GLU A 136 -22.57 0.51 -25.63
C GLU A 136 -23.07 1.53 -24.62
N LEU A 137 -22.14 2.23 -23.94
CA LEU A 137 -22.50 3.28 -23.00
C LEU A 137 -23.20 4.48 -23.66
N LYS A 138 -22.84 4.81 -24.91
CA LYS A 138 -23.51 5.85 -25.68
C LYS A 138 -24.90 5.43 -26.11
N GLU A 139 -25.04 4.20 -26.63
CA GLU A 139 -26.34 3.62 -27.00
C GLU A 139 -27.30 3.60 -25.80
N LEU A 140 -26.77 3.20 -24.63
CA LEU A 140 -27.51 3.21 -23.38
C LEU A 140 -27.91 4.65 -22.96
N ALA A 141 -27.00 5.63 -23.12
CA ALA A 141 -27.30 7.03 -22.82
C ALA A 141 -28.39 7.61 -23.72
N GLU A 142 -28.41 7.24 -25.00
CA GLU A 142 -29.47 7.62 -25.94
C GLU A 142 -30.80 6.98 -25.56
N GLU A 143 -30.81 5.70 -25.18
CA GLU A 143 -32.01 4.98 -24.76
C GLU A 143 -32.68 5.60 -23.53
N TYR A 144 -31.85 6.01 -22.54
CA TYR A 144 -32.34 6.66 -21.31
C TYR A 144 -32.43 8.17 -21.41
N ASN A 145 -32.16 8.75 -22.56
CA ASN A 145 -32.25 10.20 -22.82
C ASN A 145 -31.35 11.04 -21.86
N ILE A 146 -30.16 10.51 -21.52
CA ILE A 146 -29.20 11.12 -20.60
C ILE A 146 -28.04 11.67 -21.43
N ASP A 147 -27.81 12.99 -21.36
CA ASP A 147 -26.65 13.62 -22.02
C ASP A 147 -25.38 13.41 -21.20
N VAL A 148 -24.51 12.49 -21.63
CA VAL A 148 -23.24 12.16 -20.97
C VAL A 148 -22.09 12.31 -21.94
N LYS A 149 -21.12 13.15 -21.57
CA LYS A 149 -19.80 13.21 -22.25
C LYS A 149 -18.86 12.11 -21.70
N LEU A 150 -18.97 10.92 -22.27
CA LEU A 150 -18.18 9.73 -21.92
C LEU A 150 -16.74 9.80 -22.47
#